data_4d96d2edea8828b0b4d9fc0df63931fc
#
_entry.id   4d96d2edea8828b0b4d9fc0df63931fc
#
_cell.length_a   1.000
_cell.length_b   1.000
_cell.length_c   1.000
_cell.angle_alpha   90.00
_cell.angle_beta   90.00
_cell.angle_gamma   90.00
#
_symmetry.space_group_name_H-M   'P 1'
#
loop_
_entity.id
_entity.type
_entity.pdbx_description
1 polymer ?
#
loop_
_entity_poly.entity_id
_entity_poly.type
_entity_poly.pdbx_seq_one_letter_code
_entity_poly.pdbx_strand_id
1 'polypeptide(L)'
;MKKGFRIIKFKKDKPVFQVKDISKSFDGRPILKKISMELYPGECVGLLGPNGSGKSTLYSTIIGEIYADAGKIILNGKEIQDHPIHLRAKGGIGYLSQQRSVFDMNVYDNLLGICQIMIKGDGNQIKLTERLLDEFNLQHLRNIQA
;
A
#
# COMPACT_ATOMS: atom_id res chain seq x y z
N MET A 1 14.83 33.45 30.03
CA MET A 1 13.66 32.59 29.83
C MET A 1 14.03 31.42 28.88
N LYS A 2 14.20 30.20 29.39
CA LYS A 2 14.50 29.01 28.58
C LYS A 2 13.19 28.53 27.98
N LYS A 3 13.01 28.64 26.65
CA LYS A 3 11.91 28.00 25.93
C LYS A 3 12.21 26.51 25.85
N GLY A 4 11.64 25.75 26.76
CA GLY A 4 11.74 24.29 26.76
C GLY A 4 10.86 23.69 25.65
N PHE A 5 11.43 22.92 24.76
CA PHE A 5 10.68 22.07 23.84
C PHE A 5 10.01 20.95 24.65
N ARG A 6 8.70 20.82 24.53
CA ARG A 6 7.95 19.72 25.13
C ARG A 6 7.93 18.57 24.14
N ILE A 7 8.71 17.52 24.39
CA ILE A 7 8.61 16.27 23.61
C ILE A 7 7.29 15.62 24.04
N ILE A 8 6.30 15.64 23.17
CA ILE A 8 5.08 14.85 23.33
C ILE A 8 5.45 13.41 22.99
N LYS A 9 5.64 12.58 24.01
CA LYS A 9 5.74 11.13 23.82
C LYS A 9 4.34 10.62 23.55
N PHE A 10 4.03 10.32 22.30
CA PHE A 10 2.86 9.52 21.97
C PHE A 10 3.04 8.15 22.61
N LYS A 11 2.00 7.69 23.35
CA LYS A 11 1.94 6.29 23.80
C LYS A 11 2.04 5.45 22.53
N LYS A 12 3.00 4.54 22.42
CA LYS A 12 3.10 3.65 21.26
C LYS A 12 1.84 2.79 21.23
N ASP A 13 0.95 3.10 20.32
CA ASP A 13 -0.19 2.23 20.03
C ASP A 13 0.31 0.90 19.48
N LYS A 14 -0.58 -0.09 19.37
CA LYS A 14 -0.22 -1.34 18.73
C LYS A 14 0.13 -1.07 17.25
N PRO A 15 1.17 -1.71 16.69
CA PRO A 15 1.49 -1.55 15.29
C PRO A 15 0.31 -2.00 14.42
N VAL A 16 -0.01 -1.21 13.40
CA VAL A 16 -1.05 -1.53 12.42
C VAL A 16 -0.54 -2.50 11.35
N PHE A 17 0.77 -2.48 11.11
CA PHE A 17 1.42 -3.36 10.16
C PHE A 17 2.76 -3.86 10.70
N GLN A 18 3.04 -5.15 10.49
CA GLN A 18 4.29 -5.77 10.91
C GLN A 18 4.79 -6.73 9.83
N VAL A 19 6.08 -6.71 9.62
CA VAL A 19 6.85 -7.72 8.89
C VAL A 19 7.77 -8.39 9.90
N LYS A 20 7.75 -9.72 10.01
CA LYS A 20 8.55 -10.48 10.97
C LYS A 20 9.36 -11.55 10.27
N ASP A 21 10.67 -11.42 10.33
CA ASP A 21 11.65 -12.40 9.84
C ASP A 21 11.43 -12.84 8.38
N ILE A 22 10.95 -11.94 7.54
CA ILE A 22 10.69 -12.23 6.13
C ILE A 22 12.01 -12.58 5.43
N SER A 23 11.99 -13.74 4.81
CA SER A 23 13.09 -14.23 3.99
C SER A 23 12.59 -14.57 2.59
N LYS A 24 13.40 -14.29 1.56
CA LYS A 24 13.13 -14.61 0.16
C LYS A 24 14.41 -14.88 -0.58
N SER A 25 14.39 -15.96 -1.36
CA SER A 25 15.48 -16.35 -2.26
C SER A 25 14.96 -16.54 -3.67
N PHE A 26 15.80 -16.31 -4.68
CA PHE A 26 15.57 -16.68 -6.07
C PHE A 26 16.74 -17.50 -6.56
N ASP A 27 16.45 -18.66 -7.13
CA ASP A 27 17.46 -19.60 -7.65
C ASP A 27 18.59 -19.89 -6.64
N GLY A 28 18.19 -20.10 -5.36
CA GLY A 28 19.12 -20.36 -4.26
C GLY A 28 19.89 -19.11 -3.75
N ARG A 29 19.70 -17.94 -4.36
CA ARG A 29 20.34 -16.68 -3.91
C ARG A 29 19.42 -15.95 -2.94
N PRO A 30 19.83 -15.75 -1.68
CA PRO A 30 19.01 -15.05 -0.70
C PRO A 30 19.01 -13.54 -0.97
N ILE A 31 17.83 -12.98 -1.17
CA ILE A 31 17.60 -11.54 -1.39
C ILE A 31 17.12 -10.86 -0.10
N LEU A 32 16.12 -11.45 0.57
CA LEU A 32 15.67 -10.97 1.87
C LEU A 32 16.15 -11.96 2.95
N LYS A 33 16.76 -11.44 4.00
CA LYS A 33 17.34 -12.25 5.08
C LYS A 33 16.77 -11.79 6.41
N LYS A 34 15.68 -12.43 6.86
CA LYS A 34 15.01 -12.15 8.15
C LYS A 34 14.73 -10.66 8.36
N ILE A 35 14.09 -10.03 7.38
CA ILE A 35 13.72 -8.61 7.47
C ILE A 35 12.54 -8.47 8.41
N SER A 36 12.68 -7.55 9.38
CA SER A 36 11.60 -7.22 10.32
C SER A 36 11.42 -5.71 10.38
N MET A 37 10.15 -5.26 10.38
CA MET A 37 9.77 -3.86 10.53
C MET A 37 8.35 -3.74 11.09
N GLU A 38 8.05 -2.61 11.68
CA GLU A 38 6.73 -2.28 12.21
C GLU A 38 6.32 -0.88 11.76
N LEU A 39 5.03 -0.69 11.49
CA LEU A 39 4.43 0.61 11.27
C LEU A 39 3.33 0.84 12.31
N TYR A 40 3.31 2.05 12.84
CA TYR A 40 2.31 2.52 13.78
C TYR A 40 1.33 3.50 13.11
N PRO A 41 0.14 3.72 13.70
CA PRO A 41 -0.81 4.68 13.13
C PRO A 41 -0.17 6.06 12.90
N GLY A 42 -0.37 6.63 11.71
CA GLY A 42 0.17 7.93 11.33
C GLY A 42 1.68 7.99 11.07
N GLU A 43 2.37 6.84 11.12
CA GLU A 43 3.83 6.76 10.86
C GLU A 43 4.12 6.66 9.37
N CYS A 44 5.19 7.32 8.93
CA CYS A 44 5.76 7.20 7.61
C CYS A 44 7.18 6.62 7.72
N VAL A 45 7.42 5.48 7.06
CA VAL A 45 8.71 4.78 7.09
C VAL A 45 9.34 4.79 5.70
N GLY A 46 10.56 5.29 5.59
CA GLY A 46 11.37 5.25 4.38
C GLY A 46 12.27 4.02 4.32
N LEU A 47 12.25 3.30 3.19
CA LEU A 47 13.15 2.19 2.92
C LEU A 47 14.31 2.65 2.03
N LEU A 48 15.49 2.81 2.61
CA LEU A 48 16.69 3.30 1.95
C LEU A 48 17.69 2.16 1.68
N GLY A 49 18.43 2.28 0.60
CA GLY A 49 19.49 1.32 0.24
C GLY A 49 19.86 1.40 -1.24
N PRO A 50 21.01 0.84 -1.62
CA PRO A 50 21.48 0.82 -3.01
C PRO A 50 20.57 -0.01 -3.93
N ASN A 51 20.75 0.13 -5.23
CA ASN A 51 20.08 -0.74 -6.20
C ASN A 51 20.50 -2.19 -5.97
N GLY A 52 19.54 -3.13 -6.09
CA GLY A 52 19.76 -4.54 -5.83
C GLY A 52 19.76 -4.96 -4.35
N SER A 53 19.53 -4.04 -3.41
CA SER A 53 19.47 -4.38 -1.97
C SER A 53 18.18 -5.10 -1.52
N GLY A 54 17.26 -5.41 -2.44
CA GLY A 54 16.02 -6.13 -2.13
C GLY A 54 14.81 -5.26 -1.81
N LYS A 55 14.89 -3.93 -1.95
CA LYS A 55 13.75 -3.03 -1.67
C LYS A 55 12.49 -3.40 -2.46
N SER A 56 12.61 -3.52 -3.77
CA SER A 56 11.49 -3.91 -4.64
C SER A 56 10.95 -5.30 -4.28
N THR A 57 11.83 -6.25 -3.99
CA THR A 57 11.44 -7.59 -3.55
C THR A 57 10.65 -7.55 -2.25
N LEU A 58 11.06 -6.71 -1.28
CA LEU A 58 10.32 -6.54 -0.03
C LEU A 58 8.94 -5.93 -0.28
N TYR A 59 8.83 -4.88 -1.11
CA TYR A 59 7.54 -4.29 -1.49
C TYR A 59 6.65 -5.32 -2.19
N SER A 60 7.13 -6.02 -3.21
CA SER A 60 6.38 -7.06 -3.92
C SER A 60 5.94 -8.19 -2.97
N THR A 61 6.75 -8.51 -1.95
CA THR A 61 6.38 -9.49 -0.92
C THR A 61 5.28 -8.93 0.00
N ILE A 62 5.35 -7.66 0.39
CA ILE A 62 4.34 -6.99 1.23
C ILE A 62 2.99 -6.90 0.52
N ILE A 63 2.96 -6.52 -0.76
CA ILE A 63 1.70 -6.39 -1.52
C ILE A 63 1.13 -7.74 -1.99
N GLY A 64 1.94 -8.81 -2.00
CA GLY A 64 1.50 -10.17 -2.34
C GLY A 64 1.66 -10.54 -3.81
N GLU A 65 2.51 -9.84 -4.56
CA GLU A 65 2.97 -10.27 -5.89
C GLU A 65 3.95 -11.45 -5.78
N ILE A 66 4.73 -11.48 -4.72
CA ILE A 66 5.71 -12.52 -4.42
C ILE A 66 5.41 -13.07 -3.04
N TYR A 67 5.42 -14.39 -2.90
CA TYR A 67 5.30 -15.02 -1.58
C TYR A 67 6.67 -15.12 -0.92
N ALA A 68 6.72 -14.86 0.38
CA ALA A 68 7.91 -15.07 1.20
C ALA A 68 8.22 -16.58 1.31
N ASP A 69 9.48 -16.92 1.46
CA ASP A 69 9.88 -18.31 1.74
C ASP A 69 9.73 -18.63 3.24
N ALA A 70 9.83 -17.61 4.09
CA ALA A 70 9.63 -17.71 5.53
C ALA A 70 9.28 -16.34 6.14
N GLY A 71 8.75 -16.36 7.36
CA GLY A 71 8.37 -15.18 8.13
C GLY A 71 6.88 -14.88 8.06
N LYS A 72 6.47 -13.74 8.64
CA LYS A 72 5.07 -13.35 8.76
C LYS A 72 4.85 -11.90 8.35
N ILE A 73 3.70 -11.64 7.74
CA ILE A 73 3.18 -10.30 7.47
C ILE A 73 1.86 -10.17 8.22
N ILE A 74 1.74 -9.14 9.07
CA ILE A 74 0.60 -8.96 9.95
C ILE A 74 0.00 -7.58 9.68
N LEU A 75 -1.29 -7.52 9.39
CA LEU A 75 -2.06 -6.31 9.19
C LEU A 75 -3.20 -6.27 10.20
N ASN A 76 -3.25 -5.23 11.04
CA ASN A 76 -4.27 -5.08 12.08
C ASN A 76 -4.42 -6.33 12.96
N GLY A 77 -3.29 -6.99 13.30
CA GLY A 77 -3.24 -8.20 14.12
C GLY A 77 -3.58 -9.51 13.40
N LYS A 78 -3.87 -9.48 12.09
CA LYS A 78 -4.16 -10.67 11.27
C LYS A 78 -2.98 -11.02 10.38
N GLU A 79 -2.59 -12.30 10.34
CA GLU A 79 -1.56 -12.78 9.42
C GLU A 79 -2.09 -12.81 7.98
N ILE A 80 -1.32 -12.24 7.05
CA ILE A 80 -1.71 -12.07 5.65
C ILE A 80 -0.64 -12.56 4.64
N GLN A 81 0.45 -13.17 5.09
CA GLN A 81 1.55 -13.60 4.21
C GLN A 81 1.09 -14.55 3.09
N ASP A 82 0.04 -15.35 3.33
CA ASP A 82 -0.51 -16.30 2.37
C ASP A 82 -1.68 -15.72 1.54
N HIS A 83 -2.08 -14.48 1.81
CA HIS A 83 -3.14 -13.81 1.08
C HIS A 83 -2.63 -13.30 -0.27
N PRO A 84 -3.36 -13.54 -1.37
CA PRO A 84 -3.06 -12.93 -2.66
C PRO A 84 -3.30 -11.40 -2.63
N ILE A 85 -2.73 -10.69 -3.60
CA ILE A 85 -2.74 -9.23 -3.69
C ILE A 85 -4.14 -8.61 -3.50
N HIS A 86 -5.18 -9.17 -4.12
CA HIS A 86 -6.54 -8.63 -4.04
C HIS A 86 -7.16 -8.74 -2.64
N LEU A 87 -6.80 -9.73 -1.84
CA LEU A 87 -7.23 -9.85 -0.44
C LEU A 87 -6.48 -8.89 0.46
N ARG A 88 -5.18 -8.66 0.20
CA ARG A 88 -4.40 -7.66 0.93
C ARG A 88 -4.90 -6.24 0.64
N ALA A 89 -5.24 -5.95 -0.63
CA ALA A 89 -5.86 -4.68 -1.01
C ALA A 89 -7.21 -4.46 -0.30
N LYS A 90 -8.08 -5.48 -0.26
CA LYS A 90 -9.34 -5.42 0.54
C LYS A 90 -9.09 -5.27 2.03
N GLY A 91 -7.97 -5.75 2.54
CA GLY A 91 -7.53 -5.57 3.92
C GLY A 91 -7.04 -4.16 4.26
N GLY A 92 -6.82 -3.31 3.23
CA GLY A 92 -6.40 -1.92 3.39
C GLY A 92 -4.95 -1.62 2.97
N ILE A 93 -4.26 -2.54 2.29
CA ILE A 93 -2.94 -2.26 1.71
C ILE A 93 -3.13 -1.59 0.35
N GLY A 94 -2.86 -0.28 0.28
CA GLY A 94 -2.75 0.45 -0.98
C GLY A 94 -1.32 0.37 -1.53
N TYR A 95 -1.19 0.33 -2.86
CA TYR A 95 0.10 0.33 -3.54
C TYR A 95 0.07 1.30 -4.71
N LEU A 96 1.05 2.18 -4.77
CA LEU A 96 1.30 3.04 -5.91
C LEU A 96 2.53 2.52 -6.65
N SER A 97 2.32 1.96 -7.84
CA SER A 97 3.40 1.41 -8.66
C SER A 97 4.24 2.52 -9.29
N GLN A 98 5.50 2.20 -9.64
CA GLN A 98 6.36 3.10 -10.42
C GLN A 98 5.91 3.21 -11.89
N GLN A 99 5.29 2.16 -12.40
CA GLN A 99 4.72 2.15 -13.75
C GLN A 99 3.30 2.72 -13.71
N ARG A 100 2.89 3.36 -14.79
CA ARG A 100 1.51 3.84 -14.94
C ARG A 100 0.57 2.65 -14.84
N SER A 101 -0.40 2.74 -13.95
CA SER A 101 -1.41 1.70 -13.69
C SER A 101 -2.82 2.21 -14.00
N VAL A 102 -2.95 2.91 -15.12
CA VAL A 102 -4.24 3.38 -15.66
C VAL A 102 -4.63 2.51 -16.84
N PHE A 103 -5.93 2.30 -17.01
CA PHE A 103 -6.47 1.60 -18.16
C PHE A 103 -6.55 2.55 -19.36
N ASP A 104 -6.48 1.98 -20.56
CA ASP A 104 -6.60 2.73 -21.81
C ASP A 104 -8.06 3.18 -22.06
N MET A 105 -8.53 4.08 -21.21
CA MET A 105 -9.85 4.68 -21.21
C MET A 105 -9.77 6.09 -20.61
N ASN A 106 -10.85 6.87 -20.68
CA ASN A 106 -10.83 8.23 -20.14
C ASN A 106 -10.69 8.26 -18.61
N VAL A 107 -10.41 9.44 -18.06
CA VAL A 107 -10.19 9.65 -16.61
C VAL A 107 -11.43 9.24 -15.80
N TYR A 108 -12.63 9.59 -16.27
CA TYR A 108 -13.89 9.24 -15.59
C TYR A 108 -14.05 7.72 -15.46
N ASP A 109 -13.90 6.99 -16.57
CA ASP A 109 -14.09 5.54 -16.60
C ASP A 109 -13.01 4.81 -15.77
N ASN A 110 -11.76 5.30 -15.75
CA ASN A 110 -10.73 4.79 -14.86
C ASN A 110 -11.13 4.90 -13.38
N LEU A 111 -11.65 6.06 -12.95
CA LEU A 111 -12.12 6.25 -11.58
C LEU A 111 -13.37 5.43 -11.27
N LEU A 112 -14.33 5.41 -12.19
CA LEU A 112 -15.58 4.65 -12.03
C LEU A 112 -15.29 3.15 -11.89
N GLY A 113 -14.40 2.59 -12.70
CA GLY A 113 -14.00 1.19 -12.62
C GLY A 113 -13.46 0.81 -11.24
N ILE A 114 -12.63 1.65 -10.63
CA ILE A 114 -12.14 1.44 -9.27
C ILE A 114 -13.29 1.56 -8.24
N CYS A 115 -14.17 2.55 -8.38
CA CYS A 115 -15.32 2.70 -7.50
C CYS A 115 -16.27 1.48 -7.55
N GLN A 116 -16.44 0.86 -8.73
CA GLN A 116 -17.25 -0.35 -8.92
C GLN A 116 -16.67 -1.56 -8.19
N ILE A 117 -15.35 -1.67 -8.12
CA ILE A 117 -14.66 -2.73 -7.36
C ILE A 117 -14.79 -2.51 -5.85
N MET A 118 -14.72 -1.25 -5.40
CA MET A 118 -14.64 -0.89 -3.99
C MET A 118 -16.01 -0.79 -3.30
N ILE A 119 -17.06 -0.40 -4.01
CA ILE A 119 -18.37 -0.06 -3.42
C ILE A 119 -19.49 -0.80 -4.17
N LYS A 120 -20.47 -1.29 -3.40
CA LYS A 120 -21.69 -1.88 -3.96
C LYS A 120 -22.76 -0.80 -4.18
N GLY A 121 -23.47 -0.89 -5.30
CA GLY A 121 -24.59 -0.05 -5.66
C GLY A 121 -24.22 1.12 -6.57
N ASP A 122 -24.78 1.11 -7.78
CA ASP A 122 -24.41 1.98 -8.90
C ASP A 122 -24.51 3.49 -8.57
N GLY A 123 -25.55 3.90 -7.84
CA GLY A 123 -25.71 5.30 -7.45
C GLY A 123 -24.62 5.81 -6.49
N ASN A 124 -24.07 4.95 -5.66
CA ASN A 124 -22.99 5.31 -4.74
C ASN A 124 -21.63 5.37 -5.46
N GLN A 125 -21.42 4.51 -6.44
CA GLN A 125 -20.22 4.48 -7.28
C GLN A 125 -20.09 5.78 -8.08
N ILE A 126 -21.16 6.19 -8.76
CA ILE A 126 -21.19 7.45 -9.53
C ILE A 126 -20.94 8.65 -8.61
N LYS A 127 -21.63 8.74 -7.47
CA LYS A 127 -21.44 9.84 -6.51
C LYS A 127 -19.99 9.93 -5.99
N LEU A 128 -19.37 8.77 -5.71
CA LEU A 128 -17.97 8.76 -5.28
C LEU A 128 -17.06 9.19 -6.43
N THR A 129 -17.30 8.72 -7.65
CA THR A 129 -16.51 9.11 -8.83
C THR A 129 -16.55 10.62 -9.05
N GLU A 130 -17.74 11.24 -9.01
CA GLU A 130 -17.89 12.70 -9.14
C GLU A 130 -17.16 13.43 -8.01
N ARG A 131 -17.31 12.96 -6.76
CA ARG A 131 -16.58 13.53 -5.62
C ARG A 131 -15.07 13.46 -5.79
N LEU A 132 -14.53 12.33 -6.28
CA LEU A 132 -13.09 12.19 -6.52
C LEU A 132 -12.60 13.10 -7.63
N LEU A 133 -13.38 13.26 -8.72
CA LEU A 133 -13.06 14.22 -9.78
C LEU A 133 -12.95 15.66 -9.23
N ASP A 134 -13.85 16.05 -8.34
CA ASP A 134 -13.81 17.37 -7.70
C ASP A 134 -12.65 17.50 -6.72
N GLU A 135 -12.47 16.51 -5.84
CA GLU A 135 -11.42 16.51 -4.80
C GLU A 135 -10.01 16.60 -5.39
N PHE A 136 -9.78 15.92 -6.52
CA PHE A 136 -8.49 15.94 -7.23
C PHE A 136 -8.43 16.99 -8.35
N ASN A 137 -9.47 17.84 -8.51
CA ASN A 137 -9.55 18.87 -9.54
C ASN A 137 -9.38 18.29 -10.96
N LEU A 138 -10.00 17.13 -11.25
CA LEU A 138 -9.92 16.40 -12.50
C LEU A 138 -11.14 16.58 -13.42
N GLN A 139 -12.15 17.38 -13.05
CA GLN A 139 -13.37 17.55 -13.83
C GLN A 139 -13.10 18.00 -15.27
N HIS A 140 -12.13 18.90 -15.47
CA HIS A 140 -11.73 19.38 -16.80
C HIS A 140 -11.05 18.32 -17.66
N LEU A 141 -10.58 17.22 -17.07
CA LEU A 141 -9.91 16.11 -17.74
C LEU A 141 -10.82 14.88 -17.88
N ARG A 142 -12.06 14.91 -17.39
CA ARG A 142 -12.90 13.72 -17.24
C ARG A 142 -13.02 12.85 -18.49
N ASN A 143 -13.08 13.47 -19.68
CA ASN A 143 -13.24 12.79 -20.97
C ASN A 143 -11.92 12.60 -21.73
N ILE A 144 -10.79 13.00 -21.14
CA ILE A 144 -9.48 12.85 -21.76
C ILE A 144 -8.96 11.44 -21.48
N GLN A 145 -8.34 10.83 -22.49
CA GLN A 145 -7.65 9.54 -22.39
C GLN A 145 -6.54 9.64 -21.33
N ALA A 146 -6.46 8.68 -20.40
CA ALA A 146 -5.51 8.67 -19.30
C ALA A 146 -4.16 8.03 -19.69
#